data_f7eac389d51899453b435e5654e0f185
#
_entry.id   f7eac389d51899453b435e5654e0f185
#
_cell.length_a   1.000
_cell.length_b   1.000
_cell.length_c   1.000
_cell.angle_alpha   90.00
_cell.angle_beta   90.00
_cell.angle_gamma   90.00
#
_symmetry.space_group_name_H-M   'P 1'
#
loop_
_entity.id
_entity.type
_entity.pdbx_description
1 polymer ?
#
loop_
_entity_poly.entity_id
_entity_poly.type
_entity_poly.pdbx_seq_one_letter_code
_entity_poly.pdbx_strand_id
1 'polypeptide(L)'
;MIREKTTVGAGSAYPLNAELTLPDELSAPVPGVVTVHGSGPSDMDERVMKLTPFKDLAEGLAPRGVAVLRYDKRTFAYKNKLKNNVPTVKEETVDDALLAVEMLKNDPRIDRERVFLLGHSMGAMLAPRIDAEGANVKGLILMAGTPYRLEEVVLSQLRRSGGRSPLGAIVKLEHRIFSKKFNGLYRMSDDEAKKKRFAGNLSLYYFKEMGQKTAADYLAESAKPVLILQGERDFQVLAKDDFETFRTLLAGRKNTVFKLYPGLNHLFVEALSDNILQATKEYGTERQIGDEVIGDIADFVLSR
;
A
#
# COMPACT_ATOMS: atom_id res chain seq x y z
N MET A 1 -22.49 9.23 -7.15
CA MET A 1 -21.33 8.54 -7.74
C MET A 1 -21.76 7.36 -8.58
N ILE A 2 -21.12 7.18 -9.72
CA ILE A 2 -21.33 6.06 -10.64
C ILE A 2 -20.34 4.96 -10.26
N ARG A 3 -20.78 3.69 -10.20
CA ARG A 3 -19.91 2.54 -9.95
C ARG A 3 -20.00 1.56 -11.09
N GLU A 4 -18.87 1.21 -11.66
CA GLU A 4 -18.78 0.32 -12.81
C GLU A 4 -17.83 -0.83 -12.51
N LYS A 5 -18.35 -2.06 -12.55
CA LYS A 5 -17.52 -3.26 -12.48
C LYS A 5 -16.73 -3.40 -13.78
N THR A 6 -15.47 -3.70 -13.64
CA THR A 6 -14.53 -3.83 -14.75
C THR A 6 -13.47 -4.88 -14.46
N THR A 7 -12.46 -5.00 -15.33
CA THR A 7 -11.40 -6.01 -15.19
C THR A 7 -10.05 -5.40 -15.54
N VAL A 8 -9.16 -5.33 -14.57
CA VAL A 8 -7.76 -4.97 -14.82
C VAL A 8 -7.04 -6.14 -15.48
N GLY A 9 -6.28 -5.85 -16.53
CA GLY A 9 -5.53 -6.87 -17.26
C GLY A 9 -6.42 -7.92 -17.95
N ALA A 10 -7.54 -7.54 -18.57
CA ALA A 10 -8.50 -8.45 -19.21
C ALA A 10 -7.85 -9.43 -20.20
N GLY A 11 -6.75 -9.05 -20.88
CA GLY A 11 -5.99 -9.91 -21.80
C GLY A 11 -4.78 -10.63 -21.15
N SER A 12 -4.56 -10.49 -19.86
CA SER A 12 -3.42 -11.09 -19.14
C SER A 12 -3.71 -12.52 -18.67
N ALA A 13 -2.69 -13.21 -18.15
CA ALA A 13 -2.84 -14.53 -17.54
C ALA A 13 -3.62 -14.50 -16.21
N TYR A 14 -3.78 -13.32 -15.60
CA TYR A 14 -4.43 -13.10 -14.32
C TYR A 14 -5.34 -11.86 -14.37
N PRO A 15 -6.47 -11.91 -15.11
CA PRO A 15 -7.43 -10.80 -15.12
C PRO A 15 -8.03 -10.61 -13.71
N LEU A 16 -8.09 -9.37 -13.23
CA LEU A 16 -8.49 -9.05 -11.86
C LEU A 16 -9.83 -8.30 -11.86
N ASN A 17 -10.78 -8.74 -11.01
CA ASN A 17 -11.99 -7.96 -10.78
C ASN A 17 -11.62 -6.58 -10.27
N ALA A 18 -12.32 -5.58 -10.77
CA ALA A 18 -12.09 -4.19 -10.42
C ALA A 18 -13.42 -3.41 -10.41
N GLU A 19 -13.40 -2.26 -9.76
CA GLU A 19 -14.49 -1.29 -9.79
C GLU A 19 -13.92 0.11 -10.03
N LEU A 20 -14.44 0.77 -11.05
CA LEU A 20 -14.22 2.19 -11.29
C LEU A 20 -15.38 2.99 -10.68
N THR A 21 -15.04 3.85 -9.72
CA THR A 21 -15.99 4.77 -9.09
C THR A 21 -15.76 6.16 -9.64
N LEU A 22 -16.82 6.79 -10.18
CA LEU A 22 -16.77 8.09 -10.84
C LEU A 22 -17.69 9.10 -10.15
N PRO A 23 -17.42 10.41 -10.28
CA PRO A 23 -18.42 11.45 -9.98
C PRO A 23 -19.75 11.24 -10.70
N ASP A 24 -20.86 11.73 -10.16
CA ASP A 24 -22.18 11.63 -10.82
C ASP A 24 -22.26 12.43 -12.11
N GLU A 25 -21.63 13.61 -12.11
CA GLU A 25 -21.65 14.52 -13.26
C GLU A 25 -20.21 14.67 -13.80
N LEU A 26 -20.08 14.47 -15.10
CA LEU A 26 -18.82 14.56 -15.83
C LEU A 26 -18.99 15.58 -16.96
N SER A 27 -18.72 16.85 -16.67
CA SER A 27 -18.70 17.91 -17.70
C SER A 27 -17.40 17.95 -18.51
N ALA A 28 -16.34 17.31 -18.00
CA ALA A 28 -15.02 17.18 -18.61
C ALA A 28 -14.32 15.93 -18.01
N PRO A 29 -13.23 15.45 -18.63
CA PRO A 29 -12.41 14.40 -18.01
C PRO A 29 -11.92 14.82 -16.61
N VAL A 30 -12.02 13.90 -15.64
CA VAL A 30 -11.68 14.13 -14.24
C VAL A 30 -10.35 13.47 -13.88
N PRO A 31 -9.63 13.94 -12.84
CA PRO A 31 -8.46 13.25 -12.34
C PRO A 31 -8.84 11.87 -11.78
N GLY A 32 -7.91 10.92 -11.84
CA GLY A 32 -8.12 9.58 -11.36
C GLY A 32 -7.05 9.11 -10.38
N VAL A 33 -7.45 8.22 -9.47
CA VAL A 33 -6.59 7.57 -8.49
C VAL A 33 -6.67 6.05 -8.68
N VAL A 34 -5.52 5.38 -8.76
CA VAL A 34 -5.42 3.92 -8.67
C VAL A 34 -4.95 3.55 -7.29
N THR A 35 -5.62 2.61 -6.62
CA THR A 35 -5.23 2.12 -5.28
C THR A 35 -4.30 0.91 -5.38
N VAL A 36 -3.30 0.84 -4.50
CA VAL A 36 -2.34 -0.27 -4.39
C VAL A 36 -2.33 -0.79 -2.95
N HIS A 37 -2.64 -2.05 -2.79
CA HIS A 37 -2.85 -2.72 -1.51
C HIS A 37 -1.59 -2.88 -0.66
N GLY A 38 -1.84 -3.01 0.64
CA GLY A 38 -0.86 -3.44 1.62
C GLY A 38 -0.42 -4.91 1.45
N SER A 39 0.26 -5.46 2.46
CA SER A 39 0.78 -6.82 2.45
C SER A 39 -0.34 -7.88 2.58
N GLY A 40 -0.11 -9.03 1.96
CA GLY A 40 -1.04 -10.16 1.98
C GLY A 40 -2.15 -10.11 0.93
N PRO A 41 -2.94 -11.19 0.80
CA PRO A 41 -4.09 -11.25 -0.09
C PRO A 41 -5.19 -10.28 0.35
N SER A 42 -5.75 -9.51 -0.58
CA SER A 42 -6.79 -8.53 -0.28
C SER A 42 -7.76 -8.36 -1.45
N ASP A 43 -9.05 -8.16 -1.15
CA ASP A 43 -10.05 -7.76 -2.13
C ASP A 43 -9.85 -6.29 -2.55
N MET A 44 -10.60 -5.84 -3.55
CA MET A 44 -10.52 -4.47 -4.08
C MET A 44 -10.81 -3.38 -3.03
N ASP A 45 -11.52 -3.71 -1.96
CA ASP A 45 -11.86 -2.80 -0.87
C ASP A 45 -10.77 -2.70 0.20
N GLU A 46 -9.69 -3.50 0.07
CA GLU A 46 -8.65 -3.70 1.09
C GLU A 46 -9.27 -4.09 2.44
N ARG A 47 -10.18 -5.05 2.44
CA ARG A 47 -10.95 -5.44 3.60
C ARG A 47 -10.09 -6.03 4.70
N VAL A 48 -10.13 -5.38 5.87
CA VAL A 48 -9.54 -5.85 7.11
C VAL A 48 -10.65 -6.01 8.14
N MET A 49 -11.13 -7.22 8.31
CA MET A 49 -12.29 -7.55 9.17
C MET A 49 -13.55 -6.76 8.76
N LYS A 50 -13.94 -5.73 9.51
CA LYS A 50 -15.13 -4.90 9.22
C LYS A 50 -14.81 -3.57 8.53
N LEU A 51 -13.55 -3.27 8.31
CA LEU A 51 -13.09 -2.04 7.68
C LEU A 51 -12.82 -2.25 6.20
N THR A 52 -13.08 -1.24 5.39
CA THR A 52 -12.96 -1.27 3.92
C THR A 52 -12.34 0.03 3.40
N PRO A 53 -11.07 0.31 3.76
CA PRO A 53 -10.46 1.61 3.53
C PRO A 53 -10.48 2.06 2.06
N PHE A 54 -10.26 1.18 1.10
CA PHE A 54 -10.29 1.58 -0.30
C PHE A 54 -11.71 1.88 -0.83
N LYS A 55 -12.72 1.19 -0.28
CA LYS A 55 -14.11 1.55 -0.56
C LYS A 55 -14.44 2.92 0.00
N ASP A 56 -14.06 3.21 1.24
CA ASP A 56 -14.32 4.50 1.89
C ASP A 56 -13.66 5.64 1.10
N LEU A 57 -12.40 5.43 0.65
CA LEU A 57 -11.70 6.39 -0.22
C LEU A 57 -12.47 6.63 -1.53
N ALA A 58 -12.91 5.58 -2.20
CA ALA A 58 -13.64 5.71 -3.46
C ALA A 58 -14.97 6.46 -3.29
N GLU A 59 -15.72 6.10 -2.24
CA GLU A 59 -17.00 6.73 -1.91
C GLU A 59 -16.85 8.19 -1.46
N GLY A 60 -15.72 8.53 -0.84
CA GLY A 60 -15.45 9.90 -0.40
C GLY A 60 -14.81 10.80 -1.45
N LEU A 61 -13.99 10.24 -2.35
CA LEU A 61 -13.29 10.99 -3.40
C LEU A 61 -14.19 11.28 -4.62
N ALA A 62 -15.05 10.33 -5.01
CA ALA A 62 -15.90 10.51 -6.18
C ALA A 62 -16.84 11.72 -6.09
N PRO A 63 -17.55 11.98 -4.97
CA PRO A 63 -18.34 13.20 -4.81
C PRO A 63 -17.51 14.50 -4.85
N ARG A 64 -16.19 14.39 -4.62
CA ARG A 64 -15.24 15.50 -4.68
C ARG A 64 -14.62 15.70 -6.07
N GLY A 65 -15.09 14.98 -7.08
CA GLY A 65 -14.64 15.14 -8.47
C GLY A 65 -13.41 14.31 -8.84
N VAL A 66 -13.07 13.27 -8.07
CA VAL A 66 -11.92 12.39 -8.32
C VAL A 66 -12.39 10.97 -8.57
N ALA A 67 -12.06 10.39 -9.73
CA ALA A 67 -12.34 8.99 -10.02
C ALA A 67 -11.39 8.06 -9.26
N VAL A 68 -11.87 6.86 -8.87
CA VAL A 68 -11.05 5.87 -8.16
C VAL A 68 -11.19 4.50 -8.78
N LEU A 69 -10.08 3.88 -9.19
CA LEU A 69 -10.00 2.51 -9.64
C LEU A 69 -9.43 1.63 -8.54
N ARG A 70 -10.21 0.63 -8.12
CA ARG A 70 -9.85 -0.41 -7.14
C ARG A 70 -9.92 -1.77 -7.81
N TYR A 71 -9.07 -2.70 -7.43
CA TYR A 71 -9.03 -4.04 -8.02
C TYR A 71 -8.61 -5.10 -6.99
N ASP A 72 -9.03 -6.36 -7.20
CA ASP A 72 -8.62 -7.48 -6.35
C ASP A 72 -7.13 -7.76 -6.52
N LYS A 73 -6.42 -7.96 -5.43
CA LYS A 73 -5.02 -8.37 -5.50
C LYS A 73 -4.90 -9.77 -6.09
N ARG A 74 -3.90 -10.03 -6.92
CA ARG A 74 -3.69 -11.32 -7.59
C ARG A 74 -3.68 -12.51 -6.61
N THR A 75 -3.02 -12.35 -5.46
CA THR A 75 -2.95 -13.38 -4.42
C THR A 75 -4.26 -13.63 -3.69
N PHE A 76 -5.21 -12.70 -3.76
CA PHE A 76 -6.59 -12.90 -3.31
C PHE A 76 -7.42 -13.61 -4.39
N ALA A 77 -7.46 -13.05 -5.60
CA ALA A 77 -8.27 -13.56 -6.70
C ALA A 77 -7.89 -14.99 -7.12
N TYR A 78 -6.61 -15.31 -7.08
CA TYR A 78 -6.05 -16.59 -7.55
C TYR A 78 -5.40 -17.41 -6.43
N LYS A 79 -5.88 -17.29 -5.21
CA LYS A 79 -5.33 -17.95 -4.01
C LYS A 79 -5.01 -19.43 -4.23
N ASN A 80 -5.95 -20.19 -4.81
CA ASN A 80 -5.77 -21.63 -5.03
C ASN A 80 -4.71 -21.93 -6.11
N LYS A 81 -4.69 -21.17 -7.20
CA LYS A 81 -3.72 -21.32 -8.29
C LYS A 81 -2.29 -20.97 -7.85
N LEU A 82 -2.17 -19.97 -6.98
CA LEU A 82 -0.89 -19.44 -6.51
C LEU A 82 -0.38 -20.10 -5.22
N LYS A 83 -1.15 -21.00 -4.61
CA LYS A 83 -0.79 -21.65 -3.32
C LYS A 83 0.61 -22.28 -3.31
N ASN A 84 1.01 -22.93 -4.40
CA ASN A 84 2.30 -23.61 -4.53
C ASN A 84 3.36 -22.81 -5.27
N ASN A 85 2.97 -21.70 -5.91
CA ASN A 85 3.85 -20.81 -6.64
C ASN A 85 3.55 -19.37 -6.27
N VAL A 86 3.98 -18.97 -5.07
CA VAL A 86 3.78 -17.60 -4.57
C VAL A 86 4.54 -16.65 -5.48
N PRO A 87 3.87 -15.64 -6.06
CA PRO A 87 4.49 -14.69 -6.97
C PRO A 87 5.55 -13.84 -6.26
N THR A 88 6.41 -13.23 -7.03
CA THR A 88 7.31 -12.16 -6.57
C THR A 88 6.51 -10.90 -6.28
N VAL A 89 7.10 -9.93 -5.58
CA VAL A 89 6.48 -8.60 -5.38
C VAL A 89 6.17 -7.94 -6.72
N LYS A 90 7.08 -8.09 -7.70
CA LYS A 90 6.85 -7.56 -9.04
C LYS A 90 5.57 -8.10 -9.65
N GLU A 91 5.42 -9.42 -9.66
CA GLU A 91 4.27 -10.08 -10.28
C GLU A 91 2.95 -9.81 -9.55
N GLU A 92 2.95 -9.81 -8.20
CA GLU A 92 1.69 -9.69 -7.45
C GLU A 92 1.19 -8.26 -7.28
N THR A 93 2.08 -7.27 -7.43
CA THR A 93 1.71 -5.88 -7.10
C THR A 93 2.14 -4.91 -8.18
N VAL A 94 3.42 -4.93 -8.62
CA VAL A 94 3.94 -3.92 -9.55
C VAL A 94 3.31 -4.08 -10.93
N ASP A 95 3.32 -5.28 -11.50
CA ASP A 95 2.79 -5.55 -12.84
C ASP A 95 1.27 -5.29 -12.90
N ASP A 96 0.53 -5.69 -11.85
CA ASP A 96 -0.92 -5.46 -11.77
C ASP A 96 -1.27 -3.98 -11.64
N ALA A 97 -0.49 -3.22 -10.86
CA ALA A 97 -0.67 -1.78 -10.72
C ALA A 97 -0.37 -1.02 -12.03
N LEU A 98 0.64 -1.44 -12.79
CA LEU A 98 0.94 -0.90 -14.11
C LEU A 98 -0.25 -1.08 -15.07
N LEU A 99 -0.83 -2.29 -15.11
CA LEU A 99 -2.05 -2.56 -15.90
C LEU A 99 -3.24 -1.72 -15.45
N ALA A 100 -3.41 -1.52 -14.14
CA ALA A 100 -4.48 -0.70 -13.60
C ALA A 100 -4.32 0.78 -13.97
N VAL A 101 -3.11 1.32 -13.88
CA VAL A 101 -2.82 2.71 -14.30
C VAL A 101 -3.04 2.89 -15.81
N GLU A 102 -2.56 1.97 -16.62
CA GLU A 102 -2.78 2.01 -18.07
C GLU A 102 -4.27 1.96 -18.42
N MET A 103 -5.02 1.07 -17.77
CA MET A 103 -6.47 0.99 -17.96
C MET A 103 -7.16 2.30 -17.62
N LEU A 104 -6.83 2.91 -16.45
CA LEU A 104 -7.45 4.16 -16.03
C LEU A 104 -7.11 5.32 -16.99
N LYS A 105 -5.86 5.40 -17.45
CA LYS A 105 -5.43 6.41 -18.45
C LYS A 105 -6.10 6.30 -19.81
N ASN A 106 -6.59 5.11 -20.14
CA ASN A 106 -7.26 4.86 -21.42
C ASN A 106 -8.79 5.07 -21.35
N ASP A 107 -9.36 5.35 -20.18
CA ASP A 107 -10.77 5.69 -20.04
C ASP A 107 -10.98 7.15 -20.50
N PRO A 108 -11.87 7.42 -21.48
CA PRO A 108 -12.07 8.76 -22.05
C PRO A 108 -12.65 9.78 -21.05
N ARG A 109 -13.16 9.34 -19.92
CA ARG A 109 -13.71 10.17 -18.84
C ARG A 109 -12.61 10.63 -17.85
N ILE A 110 -11.40 10.09 -17.98
CA ILE A 110 -10.27 10.38 -17.11
C ILE A 110 -9.27 11.32 -17.82
N ASP A 111 -8.86 12.34 -17.12
CA ASP A 111 -7.71 13.13 -17.54
C ASP A 111 -6.43 12.31 -17.36
N ARG A 112 -5.93 11.78 -18.47
CA ARG A 112 -4.77 10.89 -18.48
C ARG A 112 -3.48 11.51 -17.91
N GLU A 113 -3.38 12.85 -17.95
CA GLU A 113 -2.24 13.59 -17.41
C GLU A 113 -2.39 13.83 -15.89
N ARG A 114 -3.56 13.53 -15.32
CA ARG A 114 -3.90 13.71 -13.91
C ARG A 114 -4.28 12.40 -13.25
N VAL A 115 -3.57 11.32 -13.56
CA VAL A 115 -3.70 10.02 -12.88
C VAL A 115 -2.67 9.95 -11.75
N PHE A 116 -3.12 9.58 -10.55
CA PHE A 116 -2.32 9.46 -9.34
C PHE A 116 -2.29 8.01 -8.87
N LEU A 117 -1.23 7.63 -8.16
CA LEU A 117 -1.09 6.31 -7.54
C LEU A 117 -1.16 6.47 -6.01
N LEU A 118 -2.14 5.83 -5.39
CA LEU A 118 -2.31 5.79 -3.96
C LEU A 118 -1.93 4.40 -3.44
N GLY A 119 -0.86 4.30 -2.66
CA GLY A 119 -0.48 3.07 -2.01
C GLY A 119 -0.77 3.12 -0.51
N HIS A 120 -1.26 2.01 0.05
CA HIS A 120 -1.41 1.84 1.50
C HIS A 120 -0.40 0.82 2.03
N SER A 121 0.24 1.11 3.17
CA SER A 121 1.16 0.18 3.83
C SER A 121 2.27 -0.30 2.88
N MET A 122 2.37 -1.59 2.57
CA MET A 122 3.31 -2.12 1.57
C MET A 122 3.08 -1.49 0.18
N GLY A 123 1.84 -1.18 -0.20
CA GLY A 123 1.54 -0.45 -1.43
C GLY A 123 2.16 0.94 -1.46
N ALA A 124 2.21 1.62 -0.32
CA ALA A 124 2.91 2.91 -0.18
C ALA A 124 4.44 2.77 -0.32
N MET A 125 5.00 1.65 0.13
CA MET A 125 6.42 1.34 -0.09
C MET A 125 6.72 1.07 -1.58
N LEU A 126 5.76 0.55 -2.33
CA LEU A 126 5.91 0.15 -3.74
C LEU A 126 5.49 1.23 -4.74
N ALA A 127 4.62 2.17 -4.36
CA ALA A 127 4.12 3.19 -5.28
C ALA A 127 5.23 3.99 -6.00
N PRO A 128 6.33 4.41 -5.34
CA PRO A 128 7.43 5.06 -6.03
C PRO A 128 8.16 4.15 -7.03
N ARG A 129 8.27 2.85 -6.72
CA ARG A 129 8.83 1.85 -7.63
C ARG A 129 7.94 1.63 -8.85
N ILE A 130 6.63 1.49 -8.64
CA ILE A 130 5.64 1.30 -9.71
C ILE A 130 5.71 2.49 -10.69
N ASP A 131 5.83 3.70 -10.17
CA ASP A 131 6.00 4.87 -11.02
C ASP A 131 7.32 4.84 -11.82
N ALA A 132 8.42 4.50 -11.18
CA ALA A 132 9.74 4.37 -11.81
C ALA A 132 9.80 3.24 -12.85
N GLU A 133 9.02 2.16 -12.69
CA GLU A 133 8.90 1.05 -13.64
C GLU A 133 7.91 1.32 -14.79
N GLY A 134 7.35 2.53 -14.89
CA GLY A 134 6.63 2.96 -16.10
C GLY A 134 5.18 3.39 -15.91
N ALA A 135 4.64 3.44 -14.69
CA ALA A 135 3.28 3.95 -14.47
C ALA A 135 3.14 5.40 -14.92
N ASN A 136 4.21 6.18 -14.79
CA ASN A 136 4.29 7.58 -15.23
C ASN A 136 3.06 8.39 -14.77
N VAL A 137 2.76 8.35 -13.48
CA VAL A 137 1.61 9.05 -12.88
C VAL A 137 1.94 10.53 -12.60
N LYS A 138 0.93 11.34 -12.37
CA LYS A 138 1.06 12.76 -12.03
C LYS A 138 1.71 12.98 -10.66
N GLY A 139 1.36 12.14 -9.70
CA GLY A 139 1.84 12.24 -8.32
C GLY A 139 1.55 10.97 -7.52
N LEU A 140 2.14 10.88 -6.33
CA LEU A 140 2.07 9.73 -5.44
C LEU A 140 1.41 10.10 -4.12
N ILE A 141 0.58 9.20 -3.60
CA ILE A 141 -0.07 9.31 -2.29
C ILE A 141 0.33 8.07 -1.49
N LEU A 142 1.09 8.28 -0.41
CA LEU A 142 1.64 7.21 0.42
C LEU A 142 0.96 7.22 1.77
N MET A 143 0.04 6.27 1.98
CA MET A 143 -0.71 6.10 3.23
C MET A 143 -0.06 5.04 4.12
N ALA A 144 0.33 5.40 5.34
CA ALA A 144 0.94 4.51 6.33
C ALA A 144 2.13 3.70 5.77
N GLY A 145 2.97 4.34 4.95
CA GLY A 145 4.16 3.75 4.36
C GLY A 145 5.39 3.90 5.26
N THR A 146 6.44 3.16 4.93
CA THR A 146 7.71 3.22 5.64
C THR A 146 8.89 3.38 4.68
N PRO A 147 9.96 4.11 5.06
CA PRO A 147 11.19 4.19 4.28
C PRO A 147 12.11 2.97 4.45
N TYR A 148 11.78 2.06 5.37
CA TYR A 148 12.58 0.88 5.68
C TYR A 148 12.26 -0.28 4.73
N ARG A 149 13.11 -1.30 4.75
CA ARG A 149 12.88 -2.54 4.02
C ARG A 149 11.83 -3.40 4.71
N LEU A 150 11.10 -4.22 3.93
CA LEU A 150 10.01 -5.04 4.48
C LEU A 150 10.47 -6.00 5.57
N GLU A 151 11.66 -6.62 5.45
CA GLU A 151 12.22 -7.49 6.49
C GLU A 151 12.54 -6.75 7.79
N GLU A 152 12.95 -5.49 7.71
CA GLU A 152 13.20 -4.65 8.89
C GLU A 152 11.88 -4.34 9.60
N VAL A 153 10.82 -4.04 8.84
CA VAL A 153 9.46 -3.84 9.37
C VAL A 153 8.95 -5.09 10.09
N VAL A 154 9.06 -6.26 9.44
CA VAL A 154 8.65 -7.55 10.03
C VAL A 154 9.39 -7.83 11.34
N LEU A 155 10.70 -7.65 11.36
CA LEU A 155 11.51 -7.86 12.58
C LEU A 155 11.16 -6.85 13.67
N SER A 156 10.90 -5.59 13.33
CA SER A 156 10.49 -4.55 14.26
C SER A 156 9.13 -4.86 14.89
N GLN A 157 8.14 -5.27 14.08
CA GLN A 157 6.81 -5.65 14.55
C GLN A 157 6.87 -6.86 15.50
N LEU A 158 7.63 -7.90 15.16
CA LEU A 158 7.84 -9.08 16.03
C LEU A 158 8.49 -8.69 17.36
N ARG A 159 9.52 -7.85 17.35
CA ARG A 159 10.17 -7.39 18.57
C ARG A 159 9.20 -6.66 19.49
N ARG A 160 8.35 -5.79 18.96
CA ARG A 160 7.34 -5.03 19.73
C ARG A 160 6.25 -5.95 20.30
N SER A 161 5.78 -6.92 19.52
CA SER A 161 4.77 -7.91 19.95
C SER A 161 5.29 -8.80 21.05
N GLY A 162 6.55 -9.24 21.00
CA GLY A 162 7.17 -10.14 21.97
C GLY A 162 7.30 -9.55 23.37
N GLY A 163 7.45 -8.23 23.50
CA GLY A 163 7.53 -7.56 24.80
C GLY A 163 6.20 -7.42 25.54
N ARG A 164 5.07 -7.57 24.85
CA ARG A 164 3.71 -7.30 25.36
C ARG A 164 2.79 -8.54 25.37
N SER A 165 3.27 -9.67 24.86
CA SER A 165 2.46 -10.89 24.73
C SER A 165 2.73 -11.87 25.85
N PRO A 166 1.70 -12.57 26.39
CA PRO A 166 1.90 -13.75 27.25
C PRO A 166 2.67 -14.87 26.52
N LEU A 167 2.67 -14.88 25.17
CA LEU A 167 3.46 -15.76 24.31
C LEU A 167 4.81 -15.16 23.92
N GLY A 168 5.31 -14.18 24.67
CA GLY A 168 6.52 -13.41 24.34
C GLY A 168 7.77 -14.25 24.07
N ALA A 169 7.89 -15.43 24.70
CA ALA A 169 8.98 -16.37 24.45
C ALA A 169 8.92 -16.93 23.01
N ILE A 170 7.72 -17.28 22.53
CA ILE A 170 7.51 -17.78 21.16
C ILE A 170 7.83 -16.67 20.15
N VAL A 171 7.31 -15.47 20.35
CA VAL A 171 7.58 -14.33 19.45
C VAL A 171 9.06 -13.96 19.41
N LYS A 172 9.77 -14.04 20.57
CA LYS A 172 11.23 -13.85 20.61
C LYS A 172 11.97 -14.95 19.84
N LEU A 173 11.50 -16.18 19.89
CA LEU A 173 12.06 -17.28 19.11
C LEU A 173 11.83 -17.06 17.60
N GLU A 174 10.63 -16.67 17.19
CA GLU A 174 10.32 -16.31 15.80
C GLU A 174 11.19 -15.17 15.30
N HIS A 175 11.32 -14.10 16.07
CA HIS A 175 12.23 -12.99 15.75
C HIS A 175 13.66 -13.48 15.53
N ARG A 176 14.17 -14.37 16.39
CA ARG A 176 15.51 -14.94 16.26
C ARG A 176 15.68 -15.80 15.01
N ILE A 177 14.66 -16.61 14.69
CA ILE A 177 14.63 -17.46 13.48
C ILE A 177 14.63 -16.58 12.22
N PHE A 178 13.77 -15.58 12.17
CA PHE A 178 13.65 -14.70 11.00
C PHE A 178 14.88 -13.79 10.84
N SER A 179 15.43 -13.28 11.93
CA SER A 179 16.71 -12.54 11.87
C SER A 179 17.82 -13.38 11.25
N LYS A 180 17.91 -14.69 11.59
CA LYS A 180 18.88 -15.60 10.97
C LYS A 180 18.60 -15.83 9.49
N LYS A 181 17.32 -15.95 9.09
CA LYS A 181 16.95 -16.13 7.67
C LYS A 181 17.32 -14.93 6.83
N PHE A 182 17.12 -13.72 7.35
CA PHE A 182 17.45 -12.48 6.65
C PHE A 182 18.95 -12.13 6.68
N ASN A 183 19.72 -12.76 7.58
CA ASN A 183 21.15 -12.52 7.63
C ASN A 183 21.83 -12.90 6.31
N GLY A 184 22.49 -11.94 5.70
CA GLY A 184 23.14 -12.12 4.41
C GLY A 184 22.21 -12.17 3.19
N LEU A 185 20.92 -11.79 3.35
CA LEU A 185 19.91 -11.79 2.29
C LEU A 185 20.41 -11.15 0.98
N TYR A 186 21.01 -9.98 1.06
CA TYR A 186 21.49 -9.22 -0.10
C TYR A 186 22.82 -9.72 -0.68
N ARG A 187 23.47 -10.67 0.01
CA ARG A 187 24.67 -11.36 -0.47
C ARG A 187 24.35 -12.69 -1.18
N MET A 188 23.15 -13.23 -0.95
CA MET A 188 22.69 -14.44 -1.65
C MET A 188 22.50 -14.16 -3.14
N SER A 189 22.72 -15.16 -4.00
CA SER A 189 22.24 -15.09 -5.38
C SER A 189 20.70 -15.10 -5.42
N ASP A 190 20.10 -14.67 -6.53
CA ASP A 190 18.64 -14.69 -6.68
C ASP A 190 18.10 -16.12 -6.64
N ASP A 191 18.80 -17.06 -7.27
CA ASP A 191 18.43 -18.48 -7.27
C ASP A 191 18.49 -19.11 -5.88
N GLU A 192 19.47 -18.73 -5.07
CA GLU A 192 19.54 -19.15 -3.68
C GLU A 192 18.38 -18.57 -2.86
N ALA A 193 18.09 -17.29 -3.01
CA ALA A 193 16.99 -16.62 -2.32
C ALA A 193 15.60 -17.17 -2.72
N LYS A 194 15.41 -17.54 -4.01
CA LYS A 194 14.18 -18.18 -4.51
C LYS A 194 13.97 -19.58 -3.92
N LYS A 195 15.03 -20.33 -3.64
CA LYS A 195 14.95 -21.68 -3.03
C LYS A 195 14.71 -21.63 -1.52
N LYS A 196 15.17 -20.61 -0.84
CA LYS A 196 14.99 -20.44 0.61
C LYS A 196 13.60 -19.88 0.94
N ARG A 197 12.94 -20.44 1.98
CA ARG A 197 11.60 -20.02 2.42
C ARG A 197 11.67 -19.16 3.68
N PHE A 198 10.89 -18.06 3.67
CA PHE A 198 10.66 -17.25 4.85
C PHE A 198 9.65 -17.93 5.77
N ALA A 199 8.40 -18.07 5.31
CA ALA A 199 7.31 -18.75 5.99
C ALA A 199 6.37 -19.37 4.94
N GLY A 200 5.88 -20.58 5.17
CA GLY A 200 5.08 -21.30 4.18
C GLY A 200 5.82 -21.36 2.83
N ASN A 201 5.14 -20.95 1.76
CA ASN A 201 5.72 -20.94 0.41
C ASN A 201 6.36 -19.59 0.01
N LEU A 202 6.34 -18.58 0.88
CA LEU A 202 6.96 -17.28 0.61
C LEU A 202 8.48 -17.41 0.61
N SER A 203 9.13 -17.05 -0.49
CA SER A 203 10.58 -17.14 -0.64
C SER A 203 11.30 -15.94 -0.01
N LEU A 204 12.60 -16.10 0.30
CA LEU A 204 13.44 -14.97 0.69
C LEU A 204 13.66 -13.99 -0.47
N TYR A 205 13.50 -14.44 -1.70
CA TYR A 205 13.61 -13.59 -2.88
C TYR A 205 12.56 -12.48 -2.90
N TYR A 206 11.36 -12.72 -2.35
CA TYR A 206 10.32 -11.71 -2.21
C TYR A 206 10.84 -10.46 -1.47
N PHE A 207 11.50 -10.67 -0.34
CA PHE A 207 12.11 -9.59 0.44
C PHE A 207 13.33 -8.98 -0.26
N LYS A 208 14.20 -9.83 -0.80
CA LYS A 208 15.40 -9.39 -1.51
C LYS A 208 15.06 -8.52 -2.71
N GLU A 209 14.09 -8.93 -3.51
CA GLU A 209 13.63 -8.21 -4.70
C GLU A 209 13.02 -6.86 -4.32
N MET A 210 12.12 -6.82 -3.33
CA MET A 210 11.51 -5.60 -2.85
C MET A 210 12.53 -4.64 -2.21
N GLY A 211 13.49 -5.15 -1.47
CA GLY A 211 14.43 -4.34 -0.68
C GLY A 211 15.69 -3.90 -1.43
N GLN A 212 15.80 -4.13 -2.75
CA GLN A 212 16.94 -3.62 -3.56
C GLN A 212 17.00 -2.08 -3.51
N LYS A 213 15.84 -1.43 -3.59
CA LYS A 213 15.66 0.00 -3.40
C LYS A 213 14.43 0.24 -2.51
N THR A 214 14.54 1.16 -1.56
CA THR A 214 13.43 1.56 -0.70
C THR A 214 12.55 2.62 -1.37
N ALA A 215 11.38 2.89 -0.79
CA ALA A 215 10.54 4.01 -1.24
C ALA A 215 11.29 5.35 -1.21
N ALA A 216 12.10 5.58 -0.18
CA ALA A 216 12.89 6.81 -0.06
C ALA A 216 13.95 6.94 -1.16
N ASP A 217 14.60 5.83 -1.55
CA ASP A 217 15.59 5.82 -2.63
C ASP A 217 14.93 6.19 -3.98
N TYR A 218 13.78 5.61 -4.31
CA TYR A 218 13.03 5.96 -5.52
C TYR A 218 12.55 7.42 -5.49
N LEU A 219 12.07 7.89 -4.34
CA LEU A 219 11.62 9.26 -4.19
C LEU A 219 12.76 10.28 -4.31
N ALA A 220 13.97 9.95 -3.88
CA ALA A 220 15.15 10.79 -4.04
C ALA A 220 15.50 11.05 -5.53
N GLU A 221 15.17 10.10 -6.40
CA GLU A 221 15.41 10.18 -7.85
C GLU A 221 14.22 10.77 -8.62
N SER A 222 13.06 10.97 -7.97
CA SER A 222 11.83 11.46 -8.59
C SER A 222 11.59 12.94 -8.29
N ALA A 223 11.12 13.70 -9.27
CA ALA A 223 10.68 15.10 -9.11
C ALA A 223 9.16 15.23 -8.93
N LYS A 224 8.41 14.14 -8.87
CA LYS A 224 6.94 14.15 -8.82
C LYS A 224 6.40 14.64 -7.48
N PRO A 225 5.22 15.27 -7.44
CA PRO A 225 4.55 15.60 -6.20
C PRO A 225 4.25 14.35 -5.36
N VAL A 226 4.44 14.45 -4.05
CA VAL A 226 4.17 13.34 -3.12
C VAL A 226 3.37 13.84 -1.92
N LEU A 227 2.33 13.12 -1.56
CA LEU A 227 1.58 13.29 -0.32
C LEU A 227 1.85 12.07 0.58
N ILE A 228 2.40 12.30 1.77
CA ILE A 228 2.69 11.26 2.76
C ILE A 228 1.76 11.44 3.95
N LEU A 229 0.93 10.44 4.21
CA LEU A 229 -0.11 10.43 5.22
C LEU A 229 0.21 9.38 6.28
N GLN A 230 0.00 9.73 7.57
CA GLN A 230 0.25 8.83 8.69
C GLN A 230 -0.77 9.04 9.81
N GLY A 231 -1.34 7.95 10.33
CA GLY A 231 -2.08 7.95 11.58
C GLY A 231 -1.13 7.99 12.78
N GLU A 232 -1.34 8.91 13.72
CA GLU A 232 -0.47 9.05 14.90
C GLU A 232 -0.49 7.79 15.78
N ARG A 233 -1.65 7.13 15.86
CA ARG A 233 -1.87 5.93 16.68
C ARG A 233 -1.70 4.61 15.90
N ASP A 234 -1.03 4.66 14.78
CA ASP A 234 -0.64 3.47 14.02
C ASP A 234 0.35 2.61 14.82
N PHE A 235 -0.03 1.38 15.12
CA PHE A 235 0.82 0.42 15.82
C PHE A 235 1.60 -0.51 14.89
N GLN A 236 1.35 -0.47 13.58
CA GLN A 236 2.05 -1.28 12.58
C GLN A 236 3.24 -0.54 11.99
N VAL A 237 3.00 0.68 11.51
CA VAL A 237 3.98 1.63 11.00
C VAL A 237 3.96 2.84 11.93
N LEU A 238 5.06 3.10 12.61
CA LEU A 238 5.05 4.06 13.70
C LEU A 238 5.29 5.48 13.20
N ALA A 239 4.40 6.40 13.58
CA ALA A 239 4.57 7.82 13.25
C ALA A 239 5.93 8.35 13.71
N LYS A 240 6.34 8.02 14.94
CA LYS A 240 7.61 8.48 15.52
C LYS A 240 8.86 7.96 14.79
N ASP A 241 8.82 6.73 14.30
CA ASP A 241 10.00 6.11 13.69
C ASP A 241 9.93 6.19 12.15
N ASP A 242 8.83 5.75 11.53
CA ASP A 242 8.71 5.63 10.08
C ASP A 242 8.41 6.97 9.40
N PHE A 243 7.38 7.69 9.86
CA PHE A 243 6.97 8.96 9.27
C PHE A 243 8.02 10.07 9.50
N GLU A 244 8.58 10.18 10.69
CA GLU A 244 9.62 11.17 10.98
C GLU A 244 10.92 10.85 10.21
N THR A 245 11.22 9.58 9.96
CA THR A 245 12.34 9.21 9.07
C THR A 245 12.08 9.62 7.63
N PHE A 246 10.86 9.43 7.10
CA PHE A 246 10.49 9.98 5.79
C PHE A 246 10.66 11.50 5.75
N ARG A 247 10.20 12.24 6.78
CA ARG A 247 10.37 13.69 6.85
C ARG A 247 11.83 14.10 6.79
N THR A 248 12.69 13.37 7.49
CA THR A 248 14.14 13.63 7.53
C THR A 248 14.79 13.34 6.16
N LEU A 249 14.52 12.17 5.58
CA LEU A 249 15.11 11.75 4.31
C LEU A 249 14.67 12.63 3.13
N LEU A 250 13.46 13.16 3.18
CA LEU A 250 12.86 13.94 2.11
C LEU A 250 12.77 15.45 2.42
N ALA A 251 13.46 15.94 3.46
CA ALA A 251 13.41 17.34 3.91
C ALA A 251 13.79 18.35 2.81
N GLY A 252 14.65 17.97 1.85
CA GLY A 252 15.04 18.81 0.71
C GLY A 252 14.04 18.88 -0.44
N ARG A 253 12.97 18.05 -0.42
CA ARG A 253 11.98 17.98 -1.50
C ARG A 253 10.87 19.02 -1.32
N LYS A 254 10.83 20.03 -2.18
CA LYS A 254 9.83 21.12 -2.14
C LYS A 254 8.40 20.68 -2.51
N ASN A 255 8.24 19.56 -3.21
CA ASN A 255 6.98 19.03 -3.70
C ASN A 255 6.48 17.82 -2.90
N THR A 256 6.91 17.68 -1.66
CA THR A 256 6.42 16.67 -0.72
C THR A 256 5.60 17.34 0.38
N VAL A 257 4.37 16.83 0.57
CA VAL A 257 3.46 17.25 1.64
C VAL A 257 3.38 16.12 2.67
N PHE A 258 3.47 16.45 3.94
CA PHE A 258 3.38 15.51 5.06
C PHE A 258 2.16 15.85 5.91
N LYS A 259 1.31 14.86 6.18
CA LYS A 259 0.15 14.98 7.06
C LYS A 259 0.17 13.89 8.12
N LEU A 260 0.09 14.30 9.37
CA LEU A 260 -0.05 13.40 10.53
C LEU A 260 -1.44 13.63 11.14
N TYR A 261 -2.20 12.54 11.33
CA TYR A 261 -3.57 12.61 11.84
C TYR A 261 -3.63 12.14 13.30
N PRO A 262 -3.87 13.05 14.24
CA PRO A 262 -4.06 12.68 15.64
C PRO A 262 -5.21 11.69 15.81
N GLY A 263 -5.02 10.69 16.64
CA GLY A 263 -6.06 9.73 16.98
C GLY A 263 -6.39 8.68 15.92
N LEU A 264 -5.83 8.74 14.69
CA LEU A 264 -6.08 7.74 13.66
C LEU A 264 -5.06 6.59 13.71
N ASN A 265 -5.52 5.38 13.32
CA ASN A 265 -4.74 4.16 13.27
C ASN A 265 -4.15 3.89 11.86
N HIS A 266 -3.63 2.66 11.64
CA HIS A 266 -3.03 2.22 10.38
C HIS A 266 -3.98 2.31 9.17
N LEU A 267 -5.29 2.13 9.37
CA LEU A 267 -6.32 2.20 8.32
C LEU A 267 -7.01 3.57 8.26
N PHE A 268 -6.46 4.57 8.93
CA PHE A 268 -6.97 5.95 8.97
C PHE A 268 -8.39 6.08 9.51
N VAL A 269 -8.79 5.16 10.39
CA VAL A 269 -10.00 5.26 11.20
C VAL A 269 -9.64 5.61 12.64
N GLU A 270 -10.58 6.14 13.42
CA GLU A 270 -10.35 6.46 14.84
C GLU A 270 -9.82 5.23 15.60
N ALA A 271 -8.70 5.38 16.29
CA ALA A 271 -8.03 4.28 16.97
C ALA A 271 -8.73 3.94 18.31
N LEU A 272 -9.05 2.66 18.49
CA LEU A 272 -9.55 2.11 19.74
C LEU A 272 -8.43 1.59 20.65
N SER A 273 -7.25 1.34 20.07
CA SER A 273 -6.10 0.78 20.78
C SER A 273 -4.79 1.15 20.08
N ASP A 274 -3.71 1.25 20.89
CA ASP A 274 -2.32 1.42 20.42
C ASP A 274 -1.56 0.09 20.44
N ASN A 275 -2.25 -1.03 20.62
CA ASN A 275 -1.60 -2.31 20.87
C ASN A 275 -1.92 -3.32 19.77
N ILE A 276 -0.90 -3.77 19.06
CA ILE A 276 -0.99 -4.78 18.00
C ILE A 276 -1.68 -6.09 18.47
N LEU A 277 -1.59 -6.43 19.76
CA LEU A 277 -2.29 -7.60 20.33
C LEU A 277 -3.81 -7.41 20.43
N GLN A 278 -4.30 -6.19 20.27
CA GLN A 278 -5.73 -5.86 20.23
C GLN A 278 -6.24 -5.62 18.80
N ALA A 279 -5.51 -6.04 17.78
CA ALA A 279 -5.87 -5.87 16.37
C ALA A 279 -7.30 -6.39 16.06
N THR A 280 -7.73 -7.49 16.69
CA THR A 280 -9.10 -8.01 16.52
C THR A 280 -10.16 -7.02 17.01
N LYS A 281 -9.95 -6.37 18.14
CA LYS A 281 -10.84 -5.31 18.65
C LYS A 281 -10.75 -4.07 17.76
N GLU A 282 -9.53 -3.70 17.38
CA GLU A 282 -9.23 -2.53 16.56
C GLU A 282 -9.93 -2.59 15.21
N TYR A 283 -9.88 -3.72 14.51
CA TYR A 283 -10.43 -3.85 13.15
C TYR A 283 -11.81 -4.55 13.11
N GLY A 284 -12.25 -5.10 14.22
CA GLY A 284 -13.55 -5.80 14.35
C GLY A 284 -14.76 -4.87 14.56
N THR A 285 -14.53 -3.56 14.71
CA THR A 285 -15.59 -2.54 14.87
C THR A 285 -15.68 -1.74 13.58
N GLU A 286 -16.88 -1.63 13.02
CA GLU A 286 -17.14 -0.87 11.79
C GLU A 286 -16.91 0.64 12.03
N ARG A 287 -16.07 1.22 11.20
CA ARG A 287 -15.71 2.64 11.17
C ARG A 287 -15.26 3.00 9.76
N GLN A 288 -15.29 4.26 9.42
CA GLN A 288 -14.87 4.78 8.10
C GLN A 288 -13.63 5.65 8.25
N ILE A 289 -12.89 5.79 7.15
CA ILE A 289 -11.76 6.73 7.06
C ILE A 289 -12.25 8.15 7.41
N GLY A 290 -11.45 8.87 8.20
CA GLY A 290 -11.75 10.25 8.57
C GLY A 290 -11.94 11.15 7.35
N ASP A 291 -12.98 11.99 7.36
CA ASP A 291 -13.30 12.89 6.25
C ASP A 291 -12.16 13.88 5.93
N GLU A 292 -11.38 14.26 6.94
CA GLU A 292 -10.18 15.09 6.80
C GLU A 292 -9.13 14.41 5.91
N VAL A 293 -8.91 13.10 6.05
CA VAL A 293 -7.96 12.34 5.22
C VAL A 293 -8.40 12.35 3.76
N ILE A 294 -9.69 12.10 3.52
CA ILE A 294 -10.28 12.12 2.17
C ILE A 294 -10.19 13.52 1.56
N GLY A 295 -10.47 14.55 2.35
CA GLY A 295 -10.34 15.95 1.96
C GLY A 295 -8.91 16.31 1.52
N ASP A 296 -7.93 15.98 2.35
CA ASP A 296 -6.51 16.23 2.03
C ASP A 296 -6.04 15.51 0.76
N ILE A 297 -6.53 14.30 0.50
CA ILE A 297 -6.24 13.56 -0.74
C ILE A 297 -6.91 14.26 -1.93
N ALA A 298 -8.18 14.65 -1.82
CA ALA A 298 -8.89 15.35 -2.88
C ALA A 298 -8.21 16.67 -3.23
N ASP A 299 -7.85 17.49 -2.23
CA ASP A 299 -7.15 18.76 -2.40
C ASP A 299 -5.78 18.57 -3.08
N PHE A 300 -5.04 17.54 -2.69
CA PHE A 300 -3.77 17.22 -3.32
C PHE A 300 -3.93 16.84 -4.79
N VAL A 301 -4.93 16.06 -5.15
CA VAL A 301 -5.22 15.60 -6.52
C VAL A 301 -5.75 16.77 -7.38
N LEU A 302 -6.69 17.54 -6.85
CA LEU A 302 -7.38 18.61 -7.61
C LEU A 302 -6.49 19.82 -7.86
N SER A 303 -5.52 20.10 -6.98
CA SER A 303 -4.60 21.24 -7.11
C SER A 303 -3.44 21.00 -8.09
N ARG A 304 -3.38 19.86 -8.75
CA ARG A 304 -2.27 19.45 -9.63
C ARG A 304 -2.79 18.91 -10.96
#